data_c372242b494d301c136b12c1c1fe9e21
#
_entry.id   c372242b494d301c136b12c1c1fe9e21
#
_cell.length_a   1.000
_cell.length_b   1.000
_cell.length_c   1.000
_cell.angle_alpha   90.00
_cell.angle_beta   90.00
_cell.angle_gamma   90.00
#
_symmetry.space_group_name_H-M   'P 1'
#
loop_
_entity.id
_entity.type
_entity.pdbx_description
1 polymer ?
#
loop_
_entity_poly.entity_id
_entity_poly.type
_entity_poly.pdbx_seq_one_letter_code
_entity_poly.pdbx_strand_id
1 'polypeptide(L)'
;MVEKQYLSAQQLLEDSFILGAEVVASGFKPSFIVAIWRGGVPVGIAVQEILAFSGIKTDHIAIRTSSYSEDIDNRSSSIRIHGMGYLIKNITSEDRLLIVDDVFDLSLIHI
;
A
#
# COMPACT_ATOMS: atom_id res chain seq x y z
N MET A 1 5.65 5.21 -29.68
CA MET A 1 4.51 5.80 -29.01
C MET A 1 3.94 4.87 -27.96
N VAL A 2 3.66 5.40 -26.83
CA VAL A 2 3.15 4.57 -25.73
C VAL A 2 1.64 4.64 -25.76
N GLU A 3 1.05 3.49 -25.75
CA GLU A 3 -0.38 3.39 -25.73
C GLU A 3 -0.87 3.48 -24.29
N LYS A 4 -1.80 4.38 -24.07
CA LYS A 4 -2.37 4.52 -22.74
C LYS A 4 -3.49 3.53 -22.53
N GLN A 5 -3.43 2.85 -21.44
CA GLN A 5 -4.50 1.95 -21.03
C GLN A 5 -5.23 2.55 -19.86
N TYR A 6 -6.53 2.57 -19.94
CA TYR A 6 -7.35 3.10 -18.87
C TYR A 6 -8.05 1.93 -18.19
N LEU A 7 -7.89 1.86 -16.89
CA LEU A 7 -8.60 0.87 -16.10
C LEU A 7 -9.89 1.47 -15.58
N SER A 8 -10.96 0.74 -15.73
CA SER A 8 -12.20 1.13 -15.09
C SER A 8 -12.11 0.84 -13.60
N ALA A 9 -12.99 1.47 -12.83
CA ALA A 9 -13.05 1.19 -11.40
C ALA A 9 -13.38 -0.28 -11.13
N GLN A 10 -14.24 -0.85 -11.97
CA GLN A 10 -14.59 -2.25 -11.83
C GLN A 10 -13.37 -3.14 -12.06
N GLN A 11 -12.59 -2.83 -13.07
CA GLN A 11 -11.41 -3.61 -13.38
C GLN A 11 -10.38 -3.51 -12.27
N LEU A 12 -10.20 -2.32 -11.74
CA LEU A 12 -9.26 -2.12 -10.64
C LEU A 12 -9.68 -2.93 -9.43
N LEU A 13 -10.96 -2.94 -9.13
CA LEU A 13 -11.46 -3.70 -8.00
C LEU A 13 -11.22 -5.19 -8.18
N GLU A 14 -11.53 -5.71 -9.37
CA GLU A 14 -11.35 -7.12 -9.65
C GLU A 14 -9.88 -7.50 -9.57
N ASP A 15 -9.01 -6.68 -10.14
CA ASP A 15 -7.59 -6.96 -10.11
C ASP A 15 -7.04 -6.89 -8.69
N SER A 16 -7.61 -6.01 -7.87
CA SER A 16 -7.18 -5.90 -6.49
C SER A 16 -7.57 -7.13 -5.68
N PHE A 17 -8.73 -7.70 -5.95
CA PHE A 17 -9.12 -8.95 -5.30
C PHE A 17 -8.21 -10.09 -5.74
N ILE A 18 -7.86 -10.13 -7.02
CA ILE A 18 -6.93 -11.14 -7.51
C ILE A 18 -5.58 -10.98 -6.83
N LEU A 19 -5.13 -9.76 -6.68
CA LEU A 19 -3.88 -9.49 -5.98
C LEU A 19 -3.93 -10.00 -4.54
N GLY A 20 -5.04 -9.75 -3.86
CA GLY A 20 -5.21 -10.26 -2.50
C GLY A 20 -5.12 -11.77 -2.45
N ALA A 21 -5.74 -12.43 -3.43
CA ALA A 21 -5.69 -13.88 -3.50
C ALA A 21 -4.26 -14.38 -3.75
N GLU A 22 -3.51 -13.64 -4.56
CA GLU A 22 -2.11 -13.99 -4.80
C GLU A 22 -1.26 -13.85 -3.56
N VAL A 23 -1.52 -12.82 -2.76
CA VAL A 23 -0.81 -12.64 -1.50
C VAL A 23 -1.10 -13.83 -0.58
N VAL A 24 -2.37 -14.23 -0.48
CA VAL A 24 -2.73 -15.39 0.32
C VAL A 24 -2.00 -16.64 -0.16
N ALA A 25 -2.01 -16.85 -1.47
CA ALA A 25 -1.40 -18.03 -2.05
C ALA A 25 0.11 -18.06 -1.86
N SER A 26 0.74 -16.90 -1.74
CA SER A 26 2.18 -16.83 -1.58
C SER A 26 2.65 -17.26 -0.19
N GLY A 27 1.74 -17.32 0.76
CA GLY A 27 2.09 -17.64 2.14
C GLY A 27 2.58 -16.45 2.94
N PHE A 28 2.71 -15.28 2.32
CA PHE A 28 3.08 -14.09 3.06
C PHE A 28 1.88 -13.61 3.88
N LYS A 29 2.07 -13.48 5.16
CA LYS A 29 0.97 -13.09 6.07
C LYS A 29 1.29 -11.75 6.68
N PRO A 30 0.87 -10.66 6.05
CA PRO A 30 1.15 -9.34 6.59
C PRO A 30 0.35 -9.09 7.86
N SER A 31 0.92 -8.32 8.75
CA SER A 31 0.20 -7.83 9.92
C SER A 31 -0.27 -6.40 9.70
N PHE A 32 0.38 -5.68 8.79
CA PHE A 32 -0.01 -4.33 8.44
C PHE A 32 -0.11 -4.20 6.93
N ILE A 33 -1.15 -3.52 6.47
CA ILE A 33 -1.23 -3.06 5.10
C ILE A 33 -0.98 -1.57 5.12
N VAL A 34 0.01 -1.13 4.38
CA VAL A 34 0.35 0.28 4.28
C VAL A 34 -0.03 0.73 2.89
N ALA A 35 -1.12 1.45 2.80
CA ALA A 35 -1.61 1.94 1.51
C ALA A 35 -1.05 3.33 1.26
N ILE A 36 -0.50 3.51 0.09
CA ILE A 36 0.03 4.83 -0.28
C ILE A 36 -1.13 5.68 -0.76
N TRP A 37 -1.32 6.78 -0.07
CA TRP A 37 -2.37 7.71 -0.37
C TRP A 37 -2.05 8.38 -1.70
N ARG A 38 -2.99 8.43 -2.63
CA ARG A 38 -4.38 8.00 -2.41
C ARG A 38 -4.73 6.79 -3.26
N GLY A 39 -3.96 6.51 -4.30
CA GLY A 39 -4.27 5.45 -5.24
C GLY A 39 -4.20 4.06 -4.64
N GLY A 40 -3.37 3.87 -3.62
CA GLY A 40 -3.25 2.57 -3.00
C GLY A 40 -4.38 2.23 -2.05
N VAL A 41 -5.19 3.22 -1.64
CA VAL A 41 -6.19 2.97 -0.62
C VAL A 41 -7.29 2.01 -1.09
N PRO A 42 -7.92 2.23 -2.27
CA PRO A 42 -8.93 1.27 -2.71
C PRO A 42 -8.35 -0.13 -2.92
N VAL A 43 -7.13 -0.20 -3.43
CA VAL A 43 -6.47 -1.49 -3.63
C VAL A 43 -6.21 -2.15 -2.28
N GLY A 44 -5.73 -1.38 -1.31
CA GLY A 44 -5.46 -1.90 0.02
C GLY A 44 -6.71 -2.40 0.70
N ILE A 45 -7.82 -1.71 0.52
CA ILE A 45 -9.08 -2.14 1.11
C ILE A 45 -9.49 -3.49 0.54
N ALA A 46 -9.42 -3.64 -0.78
CA ALA A 46 -9.82 -4.89 -1.42
C ALA A 46 -8.89 -6.03 -0.99
N VAL A 47 -7.60 -5.76 -0.93
CA VAL A 47 -6.65 -6.78 -0.49
C VAL A 47 -6.93 -7.18 0.95
N GLN A 48 -7.21 -6.20 1.80
CA GLN A 48 -7.51 -6.49 3.19
C GLN A 48 -8.75 -7.37 3.33
N GLU A 49 -9.77 -7.11 2.51
CA GLU A 49 -10.98 -7.92 2.54
C GLU A 49 -10.69 -9.38 2.21
N ILE A 50 -9.88 -9.60 1.20
CA ILE A 50 -9.53 -10.97 0.81
C ILE A 50 -8.69 -11.65 1.89
N LEU A 51 -7.75 -10.91 2.47
CA LEU A 51 -6.94 -11.47 3.55
C LEU A 51 -7.81 -11.82 4.75
N ALA A 52 -8.73 -10.95 5.11
CA ALA A 52 -9.63 -11.20 6.23
C ALA A 52 -10.51 -12.42 5.95
N PHE A 53 -11.01 -12.54 4.72
CA PHE A 53 -11.79 -13.69 4.33
C PHE A 53 -10.99 -14.98 4.49
N SER A 54 -9.70 -14.90 4.28
CA SER A 54 -8.82 -16.06 4.39
C SER A 54 -8.28 -16.25 5.81
N GLY A 55 -8.77 -15.49 6.77
CA GLY A 55 -8.37 -15.64 8.15
C GLY A 55 -7.14 -14.86 8.56
N ILE A 56 -6.66 -13.97 7.72
CA ILE A 56 -5.47 -13.16 8.01
C ILE A 56 -5.92 -11.79 8.44
N LYS A 57 -5.68 -11.48 9.70
CA LYS A 57 -6.02 -10.18 10.26
C LYS A 57 -4.90 -9.20 10.02
N THR A 58 -5.25 -8.03 9.55
CA THR A 58 -4.29 -6.99 9.29
C THR A 58 -4.81 -5.67 9.83
N ASP A 59 -3.88 -4.81 10.19
CA ASP A 59 -4.19 -3.41 10.42
C ASP A 59 -3.88 -2.68 9.13
N HIS A 60 -4.67 -1.68 8.81
CA HIS A 60 -4.55 -1.00 7.53
C HIS A 60 -4.39 0.49 7.80
N ILE A 61 -3.31 1.04 7.32
CA ILE A 61 -3.06 2.45 7.50
C ILE A 61 -2.69 3.07 6.16
N ALA A 62 -3.19 4.26 5.92
CA ALA A 62 -2.83 5.01 4.73
C ALA A 62 -1.74 6.00 5.10
N ILE A 63 -0.70 6.05 4.32
CA ILE A 63 0.32 7.07 4.50
C ILE A 63 0.39 7.90 3.23
N ARG A 64 0.74 9.14 3.40
CA ARG A 64 0.85 10.06 2.29
C ARG A 64 2.24 10.66 2.30
N THR A 65 2.87 10.62 1.16
CA THR A 65 4.17 11.25 1.00
C THR A 65 3.99 12.53 0.20
N SER A 66 4.73 13.54 0.56
CA SER A 66 4.78 14.75 -0.22
C SER A 66 6.22 15.19 -0.30
N SER A 67 6.57 15.68 -1.47
CA SER A 67 7.93 16.09 -1.73
C SER A 67 7.98 17.61 -1.78
N TYR A 68 9.05 18.15 -1.23
CA TYR A 68 9.30 19.59 -1.32
C TYR A 68 10.31 19.91 -2.40
N SER A 69 10.42 19.02 -3.38
CA SER A 69 11.43 19.20 -4.40
C SER A 69 11.23 20.47 -5.21
N GLU A 70 10.02 20.97 -5.28
CA GLU A 70 9.75 22.20 -5.99
C GLU A 70 10.08 23.43 -5.17
N ASP A 71 10.37 23.26 -3.92
CA ASP A 71 10.78 24.36 -3.08
C ASP A 71 12.22 24.64 -3.39
N ILE A 72 12.44 25.74 -4.07
CA ILE A 72 13.78 26.04 -4.58
C ILE A 72 14.78 26.19 -3.47
N ASP A 73 14.37 26.73 -2.37
CA ASP A 73 15.28 26.99 -1.29
C ASP A 73 15.59 25.75 -0.48
N ASN A 74 14.84 24.72 -0.71
CA ASN A 74 15.02 23.53 0.06
C ASN A 74 15.92 22.58 -0.67
N ARG A 75 17.16 22.54 -0.24
CA ARG A 75 18.11 21.67 -0.89
C ARG A 75 18.04 20.25 -0.45
N SER A 76 17.32 19.97 0.57
CA SER A 76 17.34 18.63 1.12
C SER A 76 16.48 17.67 0.34
N SER A 77 15.63 18.14 -0.55
CA SER A 77 14.65 17.29 -1.24
C SER A 77 14.00 16.36 -0.24
N SER A 78 13.65 16.89 0.89
CA SER A 78 13.05 16.08 1.92
C SER A 78 11.65 15.63 1.50
N ILE A 79 11.29 14.47 1.99
CA ILE A 79 9.98 13.90 1.76
C ILE A 79 9.29 13.85 3.10
N ARG A 80 8.09 14.42 3.14
CA ARG A 80 7.30 14.38 4.35
C ARG A 80 6.34 13.23 4.25
N ILE A 81 6.28 12.43 5.31
CA ILE A 81 5.42 11.26 5.33
C ILE A 81 4.35 11.49 6.39
N HIS A 82 3.11 11.42 5.94
CA HIS A 82 1.96 11.58 6.81
C HIS A 82 1.38 10.22 7.16
N GLY A 83 1.01 10.03 8.41
CA GLY A 83 0.48 8.75 8.87
C GLY A 83 1.53 7.85 9.45
N MET A 84 2.80 8.21 9.32
CA MET A 84 3.89 7.35 9.78
C MET A 84 3.89 7.23 11.31
N GLY A 85 3.36 8.23 12.00
CA GLY A 85 3.34 8.20 13.46
C GLY A 85 2.61 6.99 14.02
N TYR A 86 1.47 6.67 13.43
CA TYR A 86 0.71 5.50 13.88
C TYR A 86 1.52 4.24 13.67
N LEU A 87 2.15 4.13 12.50
CA LEU A 87 2.90 2.94 12.17
C LEU A 87 4.09 2.77 13.11
N ILE A 88 4.85 3.85 13.32
CA ILE A 88 6.01 3.80 14.18
C ILE A 88 5.62 3.39 15.60
N LYS A 89 4.49 3.90 16.06
CA LYS A 89 4.05 3.64 17.41
C LYS A 89 3.63 2.19 17.61
N ASN A 90 3.13 1.56 16.58
CA ASN A 90 2.51 0.25 16.72
C ASN A 90 3.30 -0.90 16.11
N ILE A 91 4.35 -0.61 15.35
CA ILE A 91 5.08 -1.64 14.64
C ILE A 91 6.16 -2.23 15.56
N THR A 92 6.41 -3.50 15.41
CA THR A 92 7.48 -4.20 16.10
C THR A 92 8.29 -4.97 15.08
N SER A 93 9.41 -5.55 15.52
CA SER A 93 10.25 -6.33 14.62
C SER A 93 9.58 -7.62 14.16
N GLU A 94 8.49 -7.99 14.82
CA GLU A 94 7.74 -9.18 14.42
C GLU A 94 6.76 -8.90 13.29
N ASP A 95 6.55 -7.65 12.96
CA ASP A 95 5.53 -7.28 11.99
C ASP A 95 6.02 -7.45 10.57
N ARG A 96 5.07 -7.69 9.70
CA ARG A 96 5.31 -7.80 8.26
C ARG A 96 4.42 -6.80 7.58
N LEU A 97 5.02 -6.00 6.72
CA LEU A 97 4.30 -4.94 6.03
C LEU A 97 4.05 -5.33 4.59
N LEU A 98 2.84 -5.09 4.17
CA LEU A 98 2.49 -5.15 2.76
C LEU A 98 2.22 -3.72 2.33
N ILE A 99 3.08 -3.19 1.48
CA ILE A 99 2.92 -1.82 1.01
C ILE A 99 2.21 -1.87 -0.33
N VAL A 100 1.12 -1.14 -0.42
CA VAL A 100 0.24 -1.18 -1.57
C VAL A 100 0.14 0.22 -2.15
N ASP A 101 0.39 0.32 -3.44
CA ASP A 101 0.17 1.55 -4.17
C ASP A 101 -0.84 1.25 -5.26
N ASP A 102 -1.00 2.16 -6.21
CA ASP A 102 -1.92 1.92 -7.29
C ASP A 102 -1.28 0.97 -8.30
N VAL A 103 -1.63 1.09 -9.54
CA VAL A 103 -1.35 0.09 -10.56
C VAL A 103 0.13 -0.26 -10.72
N PHE A 104 1.03 0.60 -10.29
CA PHE A 104 2.42 0.45 -10.66
C PHE A 104 3.34 -0.05 -9.58
N ASP A 105 2.98 0.10 -8.32
CA ASP A 105 3.93 -0.19 -7.26
C ASP A 105 3.36 -1.06 -6.18
N LEU A 106 3.93 -2.24 -6.06
CA LEU A 106 3.63 -3.14 -4.95
C LEU A 106 4.94 -3.57 -4.35
N SER A 107 5.03 -3.50 -3.04
CA SER A 107 6.24 -3.90 -2.35
C SER A 107 5.90 -4.70 -1.12
N LEU A 108 6.69 -5.72 -0.88
CA LEU A 108 6.60 -6.56 0.30
C LEU A 108 7.81 -6.28 1.16
N ILE A 109 7.59 -5.92 2.40
CA ILE A 109 8.67 -5.59 3.30
C ILE A 109 8.51 -6.35 4.59
N HIS A 110 9.58 -6.99 4.98
CA HIS A 110 9.68 -7.66 6.27
C HIS A 110 10.47 -6.78 7.22
N ILE A 111 9.96 -6.62 8.40
CA ILE A 111 10.63 -5.84 9.42
C ILE A 111 11.30 -6.78 10.41
#